data_6a53bf804b95a0ee367059e2666793ff
#
_entry.id   6a53bf804b95a0ee367059e2666793ff
#
_cell.length_a   1.000
_cell.length_b   1.000
_cell.length_c   1.000
_cell.angle_alpha   90.00
_cell.angle_beta   90.00
_cell.angle_gamma   90.00
#
_symmetry.space_group_name_H-M   'P 1'
#
loop_
_entity.id
_entity.type
_entity.pdbx_description
1 polymer ?
#
loop_
_entity_poly.entity_id
_entity_poly.type
_entity_poly.pdbx_seq_one_letter_code
_entity_poly.pdbx_strand_id
1 'polypeptide(L)'
;MADLLWDDVRGFFDPDLMGALPDVLVPGASVEDWQAVLDLVDVSGWKYQYSEGESVLPVPRAETALSRPADAECPQLRVWPAADVLVIFRFCSSDEIDFDVDLREVQGQERLDLLCGFLTAIGRGLGKPVLMDAEGGDGSHPVLGFDVESDRVVLLAEPFVP
;
A
#
# COMPACT_ATOMS: atom_id res chain seq x y z
N MET A 1 -7.05 -2.76 19.91
CA MET A 1 -5.90 -3.67 20.10
C MET A 1 -5.07 -3.65 18.82
N ALA A 2 -3.76 -3.51 18.93
CA ALA A 2 -2.87 -3.47 17.77
C ALA A 2 -2.71 -4.86 17.16
N ASP A 3 -2.69 -4.95 15.83
CA ASP A 3 -2.43 -6.21 15.13
C ASP A 3 -0.97 -6.64 15.31
N LEU A 4 -0.04 -5.67 15.26
CA LEU A 4 1.39 -5.89 15.43
C LEU A 4 1.94 -4.97 16.52
N LEU A 5 2.92 -5.45 17.26
CA LEU A 5 3.62 -4.64 18.26
C LEU A 5 4.92 -4.13 17.68
N TRP A 6 5.17 -2.84 17.84
CA TRP A 6 6.35 -2.18 17.31
C TRP A 6 7.66 -2.87 17.72
N ASP A 7 7.77 -3.26 18.99
CA ASP A 7 8.97 -3.91 19.48
C ASP A 7 9.26 -5.26 18.78
N ASP A 8 8.22 -5.92 18.26
CA ASP A 8 8.36 -7.20 17.58
C ASP A 8 8.75 -7.03 16.10
N VAL A 9 8.42 -5.90 15.49
CA VAL A 9 8.55 -5.73 14.03
C VAL A 9 9.47 -4.59 13.61
N ARG A 10 9.97 -3.78 14.53
CA ARG A 10 10.73 -2.56 14.21
C ARG A 10 11.91 -2.78 13.26
N GLY A 11 12.53 -3.96 13.29
CA GLY A 11 13.63 -4.29 12.38
C GLY A 11 13.18 -4.34 10.92
N PHE A 12 11.93 -4.67 10.67
CA PHE A 12 11.34 -4.67 9.33
C PHE A 12 10.91 -3.28 8.87
N PHE A 13 11.06 -2.27 9.71
CA PHE A 13 10.77 -0.86 9.41
C PHE A 13 12.04 0.00 9.45
N ASP A 14 13.21 -0.64 9.43
CA ASP A 14 14.50 0.06 9.36
C ASP A 14 14.84 0.33 7.91
N PRO A 15 14.85 1.61 7.46
CA PRO A 15 15.16 1.92 6.05
C PRO A 15 16.55 1.46 5.61
N ASP A 16 17.50 1.34 6.52
CA ASP A 16 18.85 0.87 6.20
C ASP A 16 18.88 -0.62 5.86
N LEU A 17 17.94 -1.39 6.40
CA LEU A 17 17.85 -2.85 6.18
C LEU A 17 16.87 -3.20 5.08
N MET A 18 15.73 -2.51 5.02
CA MET A 18 14.59 -2.87 4.16
C MET A 18 14.45 -1.98 2.94
N GLY A 19 15.26 -0.93 2.82
CA GLY A 19 15.03 0.14 1.87
C GLY A 19 14.00 1.14 2.39
N ALA A 20 14.05 2.39 1.90
CA ALA A 20 13.15 3.44 2.39
C ALA A 20 11.72 3.29 1.86
N LEU A 21 11.56 2.72 0.66
CA LEU A 21 10.29 2.64 -0.05
C LEU A 21 9.93 1.19 -0.39
N PRO A 22 9.48 0.40 0.60
CA PRO A 22 9.02 -0.95 0.32
C PRO A 22 7.77 -0.93 -0.56
N ASP A 23 7.61 -1.97 -1.37
CA ASP A 23 6.44 -2.14 -2.22
C ASP A 23 5.34 -2.87 -1.46
N VAL A 24 4.12 -2.39 -1.60
CA VAL A 24 2.94 -3.07 -1.09
C VAL A 24 2.10 -3.48 -2.29
N LEU A 25 1.72 -4.74 -2.33
CA LEU A 25 1.08 -5.35 -3.49
C LEU A 25 -0.21 -6.06 -3.13
N VAL A 26 -1.20 -5.97 -4.03
CA VAL A 26 -2.38 -6.83 -4.02
C VAL A 26 -2.33 -7.66 -5.29
N PRO A 27 -1.83 -8.91 -5.23
CA PRO A 27 -1.75 -9.76 -6.42
C PRO A 27 -3.14 -10.25 -6.83
N GLY A 28 -3.29 -10.60 -8.10
CA GLY A 28 -4.56 -11.12 -8.61
C GLY A 28 -5.67 -10.09 -8.63
N ALA A 29 -5.33 -8.82 -8.80
CA ALA A 29 -6.29 -7.73 -8.86
C ALA A 29 -6.96 -7.64 -10.23
N SER A 30 -7.94 -6.77 -10.33
CA SER A 30 -8.70 -6.48 -11.55
C SER A 30 -8.96 -4.97 -11.65
N VAL A 31 -9.50 -4.54 -12.76
CA VAL A 31 -9.93 -3.15 -12.94
C VAL A 31 -10.98 -2.77 -11.87
N GLU A 32 -11.88 -3.71 -11.56
CA GLU A 32 -12.91 -3.51 -10.54
C GLU A 32 -12.27 -3.33 -9.15
N ASP A 33 -11.20 -4.04 -8.85
CA ASP A 33 -10.46 -3.86 -7.60
C ASP A 33 -9.82 -2.48 -7.53
N TRP A 34 -9.20 -2.02 -8.62
CA TRP A 34 -8.69 -0.66 -8.70
C TRP A 34 -9.78 0.38 -8.47
N GLN A 35 -10.96 0.16 -9.07
CA GLN A 35 -12.09 1.06 -8.87
C GLN A 35 -12.56 1.05 -7.41
N ALA A 36 -12.55 -0.11 -6.77
CA ALA A 36 -12.89 -0.22 -5.36
C ALA A 36 -11.93 0.58 -4.47
N VAL A 37 -10.63 0.58 -4.81
CA VAL A 37 -9.64 1.42 -4.11
C VAL A 37 -9.96 2.90 -4.28
N LEU A 38 -10.26 3.34 -5.51
CA LEU A 38 -10.62 4.74 -5.76
C LEU A 38 -11.87 5.15 -4.98
N ASP A 39 -12.88 4.28 -4.95
CA ASP A 39 -14.13 4.54 -4.22
C ASP A 39 -13.88 4.59 -2.71
N LEU A 40 -13.03 3.71 -2.20
CA LEU A 40 -12.67 3.68 -0.78
C LEU A 40 -11.96 4.98 -0.37
N VAL A 41 -11.00 5.43 -1.17
CA VAL A 41 -10.26 6.66 -0.91
C VAL A 41 -11.21 7.86 -0.89
N ASP A 42 -12.17 7.90 -1.82
CA ASP A 42 -13.15 8.98 -1.90
C ASP A 42 -14.04 9.06 -0.66
N VAL A 43 -14.50 7.92 -0.14
CA VAL A 43 -15.43 7.89 1.02
C VAL A 43 -14.71 7.90 2.37
N SER A 44 -13.39 7.63 2.40
CA SER A 44 -12.64 7.51 3.65
C SER A 44 -12.39 8.83 4.37
N GLY A 45 -12.44 9.94 3.65
CA GLY A 45 -12.07 11.25 4.15
C GLY A 45 -10.57 11.52 4.12
N TRP A 46 -9.75 10.62 3.61
CA TRP A 46 -8.33 10.86 3.43
C TRP A 46 -8.09 11.94 2.37
N LYS A 47 -7.07 12.74 2.56
CA LYS A 47 -6.61 13.66 1.52
C LYS A 47 -5.98 12.85 0.41
N TYR A 48 -6.26 13.20 -0.85
CA TYR A 48 -5.66 12.51 -2.01
C TYR A 48 -5.47 13.46 -3.19
N GLN A 49 -4.58 13.06 -4.12
CA GLN A 49 -4.26 13.82 -5.30
C GLN A 49 -3.90 12.86 -6.43
N TYR A 50 -4.62 12.96 -7.54
CA TYR A 50 -4.33 12.17 -8.74
C TYR A 50 -3.50 13.01 -9.73
N SER A 51 -2.52 12.38 -10.37
CA SER A 51 -1.69 13.06 -11.36
C SER A 51 -1.29 12.12 -12.50
N GLU A 52 -1.09 12.72 -13.69
CA GLU A 52 -0.53 12.07 -14.87
C GLU A 52 0.69 12.89 -15.27
N GLY A 53 1.89 12.35 -15.06
CA GLY A 53 3.12 13.13 -15.19
C GLY A 53 3.12 14.29 -14.19
N GLU A 54 3.32 15.50 -14.70
CA GLU A 54 3.31 16.71 -13.88
C GLU A 54 1.93 17.34 -13.71
N SER A 55 0.91 16.79 -14.39
CA SER A 55 -0.43 17.36 -14.41
C SER A 55 -1.29 16.78 -13.31
N VAL A 56 -1.79 17.63 -12.42
CA VAL A 56 -2.78 17.27 -11.40
C VAL A 56 -4.15 17.32 -12.03
N LEU A 57 -4.89 16.22 -11.95
CA LEU A 57 -6.17 16.06 -12.64
C LEU A 57 -7.23 15.53 -11.65
N PRO A 58 -8.52 15.71 -11.96
CA PRO A 58 -9.58 15.01 -11.25
C PRO A 58 -9.38 13.50 -11.34
N VAL A 59 -9.75 12.77 -10.30
CA VAL A 59 -9.64 11.30 -10.29
C VAL A 59 -10.57 10.71 -11.35
N PRO A 60 -10.04 9.98 -12.35
CA PRO A 60 -10.87 9.33 -13.36
C PRO A 60 -11.40 7.99 -12.85
N ARG A 61 -12.19 7.31 -13.68
CA ARG A 61 -12.49 5.90 -13.46
C ARG A 61 -11.20 5.08 -13.60
N ALA A 62 -11.11 3.98 -12.85
CA ALA A 62 -9.93 3.11 -12.90
C ALA A 62 -9.64 2.62 -14.32
N GLU A 63 -10.69 2.25 -15.06
CA GLU A 63 -10.58 1.85 -16.45
C GLU A 63 -9.81 2.88 -17.30
N THR A 64 -10.11 4.15 -17.11
CA THR A 64 -9.46 5.25 -17.83
C THR A 64 -8.00 5.39 -17.41
N ALA A 65 -7.72 5.35 -16.10
CA ALA A 65 -6.36 5.49 -15.58
C ALA A 65 -5.46 4.34 -16.06
N LEU A 66 -6.01 3.14 -16.21
CA LEU A 66 -5.26 1.94 -16.61
C LEU A 66 -5.16 1.76 -18.13
N SER A 67 -5.82 2.60 -18.93
CA SER A 67 -5.84 2.48 -20.39
C SER A 67 -4.70 3.20 -21.10
N ARG A 68 -3.68 3.67 -20.36
CA ARG A 68 -2.54 4.40 -20.90
C ARG A 68 -1.69 3.50 -21.80
N PRO A 69 -1.03 4.06 -22.84
CA PRO A 69 -0.07 3.29 -23.65
C PRO A 69 1.07 2.74 -22.78
N ALA A 70 1.64 1.61 -23.21
CA ALA A 70 2.69 0.92 -22.45
C ALA A 70 3.96 1.76 -22.23
N ASP A 71 4.22 2.72 -23.14
CA ASP A 71 5.38 3.62 -23.06
C ASP A 71 5.09 4.93 -22.32
N ALA A 72 3.85 5.14 -21.87
CA ALA A 72 3.50 6.31 -21.07
C ALA A 72 3.83 6.09 -19.60
N GLU A 73 4.11 7.20 -18.89
CA GLU A 73 4.25 7.15 -17.43
C GLU A 73 2.97 6.63 -16.78
N CYS A 74 3.13 5.81 -15.74
CA CYS A 74 1.98 5.35 -14.98
C CYS A 74 1.36 6.54 -14.23
N PRO A 75 0.04 6.72 -14.29
CA PRO A 75 -0.63 7.67 -13.41
C PRO A 75 -0.39 7.34 -11.94
N GLN A 76 -0.42 8.35 -11.10
CA GLN A 76 -0.20 8.20 -9.66
C GLN A 76 -1.36 8.75 -8.85
N LEU A 77 -1.71 8.06 -7.79
CA LEU A 77 -2.63 8.56 -6.78
C LEU A 77 -1.89 8.66 -5.45
N ARG A 78 -1.71 9.89 -4.99
CA ARG A 78 -1.14 10.15 -3.67
C ARG A 78 -2.27 10.19 -2.66
N VAL A 79 -2.11 9.45 -1.56
CA VAL A 79 -3.10 9.38 -0.48
C VAL A 79 -2.37 9.66 0.83
N TRP A 80 -2.97 10.50 1.66
CA TRP A 80 -2.43 10.83 2.99
C TRP A 80 -3.36 10.26 4.07
N PRO A 81 -3.09 9.02 4.56
CA PRO A 81 -3.86 8.48 5.71
C PRO A 81 -3.70 9.33 6.97
N ALA A 82 -2.58 10.06 7.06
CA ALA A 82 -2.33 11.11 8.05
C ALA A 82 -1.56 12.22 7.36
N ALA A 83 -1.52 13.41 7.97
CA ALA A 83 -0.93 14.60 7.34
C ALA A 83 0.54 14.42 6.92
N ASP A 84 1.27 13.58 7.63
CA ASP A 84 2.70 13.35 7.43
C ASP A 84 3.04 11.91 6.98
N VAL A 85 2.04 11.16 6.54
CA VAL A 85 2.23 9.82 5.99
C VAL A 85 1.65 9.80 4.57
N LEU A 86 2.51 9.57 3.58
CA LEU A 86 2.13 9.52 2.17
C LEU A 86 2.21 8.11 1.64
N VAL A 87 1.15 7.69 0.94
CA VAL A 87 1.08 6.43 0.20
C VAL A 87 0.90 6.78 -1.27
N ILE A 88 1.65 6.16 -2.16
CA ILE A 88 1.58 6.44 -3.62
C ILE A 88 1.18 5.18 -4.37
N PHE A 89 -0.03 5.19 -4.93
CA PHE A 89 -0.50 4.14 -5.84
C PHE A 89 -0.06 4.44 -7.26
N ARG A 90 0.41 3.41 -7.98
CA ARG A 90 0.80 3.53 -9.39
C ARG A 90 -0.09 2.66 -10.26
N PHE A 91 -0.72 3.28 -11.25
CA PHE A 91 -1.64 2.60 -12.18
C PHE A 91 -0.85 2.03 -13.36
N CYS A 92 0.01 1.04 -13.08
CA CYS A 92 0.88 0.44 -14.10
C CYS A 92 0.31 -0.86 -14.68
N SER A 93 -0.50 -1.58 -13.91
CA SER A 93 -1.06 -2.88 -14.32
C SER A 93 -2.46 -3.03 -13.75
N SER A 94 -3.35 -3.66 -14.52
CA SER A 94 -4.68 -4.01 -14.05
C SER A 94 -4.68 -5.26 -13.17
N ASP A 95 -3.64 -6.10 -13.29
CA ASP A 95 -3.56 -7.39 -12.61
C ASP A 95 -3.04 -7.31 -11.19
N GLU A 96 -2.49 -6.17 -10.81
CA GLU A 96 -1.82 -5.98 -9.53
C GLU A 96 -2.01 -4.56 -9.06
N ILE A 97 -2.42 -4.39 -7.82
CA ILE A 97 -2.42 -3.09 -7.19
C ILE A 97 -1.08 -2.93 -6.50
N ASP A 98 -0.42 -1.82 -6.74
CA ASP A 98 0.93 -1.53 -6.29
C ASP A 98 0.94 -0.14 -5.67
N PHE A 99 1.47 -0.03 -4.46
CA PHE A 99 1.71 1.26 -3.83
C PHE A 99 2.95 1.23 -2.95
N ASP A 100 3.54 2.40 -2.77
CA ASP A 100 4.71 2.57 -1.90
C ASP A 100 4.31 3.24 -0.61
N VAL A 101 4.99 2.86 0.46
CA VAL A 101 5.01 3.62 1.73
C VAL A 101 6.45 4.02 2.01
N ASP A 102 6.64 5.12 2.73
CA ASP A 102 7.98 5.56 3.14
C ASP A 102 8.20 5.13 4.59
N LEU A 103 9.12 4.19 4.79
CA LEU A 103 9.40 3.68 6.14
C LEU A 103 9.87 4.76 7.12
N ARG A 104 10.49 5.83 6.60
CA ARG A 104 10.92 6.94 7.45
C ARG A 104 9.74 7.67 8.09
N GLU A 105 8.56 7.56 7.48
CA GLU A 105 7.32 8.14 8.01
C GLU A 105 6.55 7.19 8.92
N VAL A 106 6.94 5.91 8.94
CA VAL A 106 6.24 4.86 9.70
C VAL A 106 7.17 4.34 10.78
N GLN A 107 7.36 5.15 11.82
CA GLN A 107 8.21 4.81 12.96
C GLN A 107 7.41 4.93 14.25
N GLY A 108 7.45 3.89 15.08
CA GLY A 108 6.75 3.83 16.35
C GLY A 108 5.39 3.14 16.26
N GLN A 109 4.83 2.82 17.42
CA GLN A 109 3.59 2.04 17.52
C GLN A 109 2.40 2.76 16.88
N GLU A 110 2.26 4.06 17.09
CA GLU A 110 1.14 4.84 16.54
C GLU A 110 1.11 4.80 15.01
N ARG A 111 2.30 4.94 14.39
CA ARG A 111 2.42 4.92 12.94
C ARG A 111 2.24 3.50 12.38
N LEU A 112 2.73 2.51 13.09
CA LEU A 112 2.51 1.11 12.74
C LEU A 112 1.01 0.80 12.75
N ASP A 113 0.28 1.24 13.77
CA ASP A 113 -1.16 1.04 13.86
C ASP A 113 -1.88 1.73 12.69
N LEU A 114 -1.43 2.91 12.29
CA LEU A 114 -1.95 3.64 11.16
C LEU A 114 -1.77 2.85 9.86
N LEU A 115 -0.57 2.31 9.62
CA LEU A 115 -0.29 1.48 8.46
C LEU A 115 -1.13 0.21 8.46
N CYS A 116 -1.21 -0.49 9.58
CA CYS A 116 -2.02 -1.70 9.70
C CYS A 116 -3.50 -1.39 9.41
N GLY A 117 -4.00 -0.28 9.90
CA GLY A 117 -5.37 0.17 9.62
C GLY A 117 -5.60 0.45 8.15
N PHE A 118 -4.62 1.04 7.47
CA PHE A 118 -4.68 1.32 6.04
C PHE A 118 -4.71 0.02 5.23
N LEU A 119 -3.79 -0.91 5.52
CA LEU A 119 -3.75 -2.22 4.85
C LEU A 119 -5.05 -3.00 5.07
N THR A 120 -5.59 -2.94 6.28
CA THR A 120 -6.85 -3.59 6.62
C THR A 120 -8.01 -3.00 5.81
N ALA A 121 -8.08 -1.67 5.70
CA ALA A 121 -9.14 -1.00 4.93
C ALA A 121 -9.11 -1.44 3.46
N ILE A 122 -7.91 -1.47 2.85
CA ILE A 122 -7.74 -1.93 1.47
C ILE A 122 -8.13 -3.40 1.36
N GLY A 123 -7.59 -4.25 2.23
CA GLY A 123 -7.82 -5.69 2.18
C GLY A 123 -9.29 -6.08 2.36
N ARG A 124 -9.96 -5.44 3.29
CA ARG A 124 -11.41 -5.67 3.51
C ARG A 124 -12.23 -5.17 2.33
N GLY A 125 -11.87 -4.02 1.78
CA GLY A 125 -12.57 -3.47 0.63
C GLY A 125 -12.49 -4.35 -0.61
N LEU A 126 -11.36 -5.05 -0.78
CA LEU A 126 -11.13 -5.92 -1.93
C LEU A 126 -11.43 -7.40 -1.66
N GLY A 127 -11.47 -7.82 -0.40
CA GLY A 127 -11.54 -9.23 -0.05
C GLY A 127 -10.29 -10.01 -0.46
N LYS A 128 -9.13 -9.35 -0.43
CA LYS A 128 -7.86 -9.90 -0.91
C LYS A 128 -6.72 -9.57 0.05
N PRO A 129 -5.65 -10.41 0.08
CA PRO A 129 -4.47 -10.08 0.88
C PRO A 129 -3.77 -8.85 0.32
N VAL A 130 -3.15 -8.08 1.22
CA VAL A 130 -2.36 -6.90 0.89
C VAL A 130 -0.98 -7.14 1.51
N LEU A 131 0.05 -7.27 0.67
CA LEU A 131 1.34 -7.82 1.09
C LEU A 131 2.46 -6.77 0.95
N MET A 132 3.25 -6.57 1.99
CA MET A 132 4.41 -5.66 1.98
C MET A 132 5.70 -6.46 1.87
N ASP A 133 6.53 -6.14 0.88
CA ASP A 133 7.85 -6.70 0.70
C ASP A 133 8.90 -5.61 0.91
N ALA A 134 10.18 -6.00 1.04
CA ALA A 134 11.28 -5.04 1.08
C ALA A 134 11.41 -4.30 -0.25
N GLU A 135 11.99 -3.10 -0.24
CA GLU A 135 12.25 -2.35 -1.47
C GLU A 135 13.10 -3.19 -2.43
N GLY A 136 12.66 -3.28 -3.68
CA GLY A 136 13.32 -4.08 -4.69
C GLY A 136 13.08 -5.57 -4.59
N GLY A 137 12.22 -6.03 -3.69
CA GLY A 137 11.82 -7.43 -3.60
C GLY A 137 10.97 -7.86 -4.78
N ASP A 138 10.91 -9.16 -5.02
CA ASP A 138 10.15 -9.73 -6.15
C ASP A 138 8.72 -10.13 -5.78
N GLY A 139 8.29 -9.85 -4.57
CA GLY A 139 6.96 -10.20 -4.07
C GLY A 139 6.82 -11.63 -3.57
N SER A 140 7.86 -12.46 -3.68
CA SER A 140 7.80 -13.87 -3.27
C SER A 140 8.01 -14.11 -1.77
N HIS A 141 8.54 -13.11 -1.06
CA HIS A 141 8.83 -13.21 0.37
C HIS A 141 8.33 -11.98 1.13
N PRO A 142 6.99 -11.77 1.19
CA PRO A 142 6.47 -10.60 1.89
C PRO A 142 6.79 -10.66 3.38
N VAL A 143 7.01 -9.49 3.96
CA VAL A 143 7.37 -9.33 5.37
C VAL A 143 6.14 -9.40 6.26
N LEU A 144 5.10 -8.70 5.85
CA LEU A 144 3.83 -8.65 6.58
C LEU A 144 2.70 -8.39 5.58
N GLY A 145 1.49 -8.54 6.03
CA GLY A 145 0.35 -8.26 5.18
C GLY A 145 -0.98 -8.48 5.86
N PHE A 146 -2.02 -7.97 5.22
CA PHE A 146 -3.39 -8.23 5.64
C PHE A 146 -3.78 -9.65 5.23
N ASP A 147 -4.20 -10.45 6.21
CA ASP A 147 -4.69 -11.80 6.00
C ASP A 147 -6.22 -11.80 6.02
N VAL A 148 -6.80 -12.22 4.90
CA VAL A 148 -8.26 -12.21 4.72
C VAL A 148 -8.94 -13.13 5.71
N GLU A 149 -8.37 -14.30 5.94
CA GLU A 149 -8.99 -15.32 6.80
C GLU A 149 -9.06 -14.86 8.26
N SER A 150 -7.98 -14.31 8.80
CA SER A 150 -7.95 -13.80 10.17
C SER A 150 -8.43 -12.35 10.29
N ASP A 151 -8.67 -11.69 9.18
CA ASP A 151 -9.17 -10.29 9.11
C ASP A 151 -8.29 -9.32 9.89
N ARG A 152 -6.97 -9.47 9.75
CA ARG A 152 -5.99 -8.59 10.41
C ARG A 152 -4.64 -8.63 9.70
N VAL A 153 -3.79 -7.66 10.03
CA VAL A 153 -2.40 -7.64 9.54
C VAL A 153 -1.57 -8.59 10.40
N VAL A 154 -0.80 -9.44 9.74
CA VAL A 154 0.05 -10.44 10.39
C VAL A 154 1.49 -10.33 9.89
N LEU A 155 2.44 -10.74 10.72
CA LEU A 155 3.83 -10.86 10.34
C LEU A 155 4.01 -12.18 9.57
N LEU A 156 4.58 -12.08 8.36
CA LEU A 156 4.78 -13.22 7.45
C LEU A 156 6.24 -13.68 7.43
N ALA A 157 7.18 -12.78 7.71
CA ALA A 157 8.60 -13.12 7.82
C ALA A 157 8.92 -13.62 9.21
N GLU A 158 10.00 -14.41 9.32
CA GLU A 158 10.48 -14.82 10.63
C GLU A 158 11.08 -13.61 11.37
N PRO A 159 10.80 -13.46 12.67
CA PRO A 159 11.38 -12.36 13.44
C PRO A 159 12.90 -12.41 13.38
N PHE A 160 13.55 -11.22 13.39
CA PHE A 160 14.99 -11.16 13.50
C PHE A 160 15.44 -11.78 14.82
N VAL A 161 16.36 -12.73 14.73
CA VAL A 161 16.98 -13.33 15.91
C VAL A 161 18.24 -12.51 16.22
N PRO A 162 18.34 -11.90 17.42
CA PRO A 162 19.53 -11.14 17.77
C PRO A 162 20.78 -11.99 17.85
#